data_7e6a2936c4ba0dbf78ec3e1659af9e5e
#
_entry.id   7e6a2936c4ba0dbf78ec3e1659af9e5e
#
_cell.length_a   1.000
_cell.length_b   1.000
_cell.length_c   1.000
_cell.angle_alpha   90.00
_cell.angle_beta   90.00
_cell.angle_gamma   90.00
#
_symmetry.space_group_name_H-M   'P 1'
#
loop_
_entity.id
_entity.type
_entity.pdbx_description
1 polymer ?
#
loop_
_entity_poly.entity_id
_entity_poly.type
_entity_poly.pdbx_seq_one_letter_code
_entity_poly.pdbx_strand_id
1 'polypeptide(L)'
;VLLITVGLIIAIASATQDITVDALRIEQIGEHESKSMAAGAAMAVVGWWSGYKLGGVIALFTAQYLENIGISNYWQITFLILGVVVILMNIGLMFVHEPTSTDRKIKQEETDKLIQKKLGSQNIITTLVAWISGTLGGPIISFFKKNGFSIAIGILSFVFLFKIGEAFLGRMSIVFYKEMGFSKGDIAIYSKTLGWITTVIFTLMGGLFVIRSGVLKAMFLAGILMAATNLLFTALAWSEKSELLFAVAVIFDDI
;
A
#
# COMPACT_ATOMS: atom_id res chain seq x y z
N VAL A 1 6.00 26.35 -3.61
CA VAL A 1 4.58 26.11 -3.98
C VAL A 1 4.48 25.08 -5.10
N LEU A 2 5.13 25.27 -6.26
CA LEU A 2 5.04 24.36 -7.41
C LEU A 2 5.40 22.91 -7.06
N LEU A 3 6.50 22.67 -6.32
CA LEU A 3 6.93 21.33 -5.92
C LEU A 3 5.87 20.61 -5.07
N ILE A 4 5.25 21.33 -4.12
CA ILE A 4 4.20 20.79 -3.26
C ILE A 4 2.95 20.46 -4.09
N THR A 5 2.57 21.33 -5.01
CA THR A 5 1.40 21.11 -5.88
C THR A 5 1.59 19.89 -6.78
N VAL A 6 2.76 19.76 -7.43
CA VAL A 6 3.09 18.59 -8.27
C VAL A 6 3.14 17.32 -7.42
N GLY A 7 3.77 17.37 -6.23
CA GLY A 7 3.79 16.24 -5.30
C GLY A 7 2.39 15.80 -4.87
N LEU A 8 1.48 16.74 -4.61
CA LEU A 8 0.10 16.45 -4.27
C LEU A 8 -0.66 15.77 -5.43
N ILE A 9 -0.48 16.26 -6.67
CA ILE A 9 -1.09 15.66 -7.85
C ILE A 9 -0.61 14.21 -8.03
N ILE A 10 0.70 13.97 -7.89
CA ILE A 10 1.28 12.63 -7.97
C ILE A 10 0.70 11.73 -6.87
N ALA A 11 0.61 12.23 -5.64
CA ALA A 11 0.06 11.46 -4.52
C ALA A 11 -1.42 11.08 -4.73
N ILE A 12 -2.23 12.00 -5.23
CA ILE A 12 -3.65 11.74 -5.57
C ILE A 12 -3.74 10.71 -6.68
N ALA A 13 -2.97 10.85 -7.77
CA ALA A 13 -2.97 9.91 -8.88
C ALA A 13 -2.53 8.50 -8.44
N SER A 14 -1.47 8.40 -7.63
CA SER A 14 -0.97 7.13 -7.09
C SER A 14 -2.01 6.46 -6.18
N ALA A 15 -2.61 7.20 -5.26
CA ALA A 15 -3.64 6.66 -4.37
C ALA A 15 -4.88 6.17 -5.16
N THR A 16 -5.26 6.89 -6.21
CA THR A 16 -6.37 6.48 -7.08
C THR A 16 -6.01 5.19 -7.83
N GLN A 17 -4.78 5.08 -8.33
CA GLN A 17 -4.31 3.87 -9.01
C GLN A 17 -4.29 2.66 -8.07
N ASP A 18 -3.80 2.81 -6.85
CA ASP A 18 -3.77 1.73 -5.84
C ASP A 18 -5.17 1.17 -5.57
N ILE A 19 -6.16 2.07 -5.36
CA ILE A 19 -7.54 1.67 -5.12
C ILE A 19 -8.14 0.95 -6.33
N THR A 20 -7.87 1.44 -7.56
CA THR A 20 -8.42 0.81 -8.77
C THR A 20 -7.80 -0.55 -9.06
N VAL A 21 -6.51 -0.73 -8.81
CA VAL A 21 -5.83 -2.04 -8.95
C VAL A 21 -6.37 -3.04 -7.92
N ASP A 22 -6.59 -2.61 -6.68
CA ASP A 22 -7.18 -3.46 -5.65
C ASP A 22 -8.64 -3.85 -5.99
N ALA A 23 -9.43 -2.91 -6.49
CA ALA A 23 -10.79 -3.19 -6.93
C ALA A 23 -10.80 -4.19 -8.09
N LEU A 24 -9.95 -4.00 -9.10
CA LEU A 24 -9.81 -4.93 -10.23
C LEU A 24 -9.44 -6.34 -9.76
N ARG A 25 -8.49 -6.46 -8.83
CA ARG A 25 -8.08 -7.74 -8.24
C ARG A 25 -9.25 -8.44 -7.54
N ILE A 26 -10.04 -7.71 -6.76
CA ILE A 26 -11.20 -8.24 -6.05
C ILE A 26 -12.26 -8.71 -7.04
N GLU A 27 -12.51 -7.95 -8.09
CA GLU A 27 -13.48 -8.32 -9.13
C GLU A 27 -13.07 -9.54 -9.95
N GLN A 28 -11.77 -9.66 -10.26
CA GLN A 28 -11.25 -10.82 -11.02
C GLN A 28 -11.31 -12.13 -10.23
N ILE A 29 -11.09 -12.08 -8.92
CA ILE A 29 -11.10 -13.28 -8.06
C ILE A 29 -12.54 -13.69 -7.69
N GLY A 30 -13.43 -12.73 -7.48
CA GLY A 30 -14.81 -12.96 -7.03
C GLY A 30 -14.96 -13.05 -5.51
N GLU A 31 -16.09 -12.57 -5.00
CA GLU A 31 -16.32 -12.41 -3.55
C GLU A 31 -16.45 -13.74 -2.78
N HIS A 32 -16.72 -14.84 -3.48
CA HIS A 32 -16.98 -16.15 -2.84
C HIS A 32 -15.72 -17.00 -2.64
N GLU A 33 -14.58 -16.61 -3.22
CA GLU A 33 -13.33 -17.37 -3.16
C GLU A 33 -12.36 -16.82 -2.10
N SER A 34 -12.67 -17.02 -0.82
CA SER A 34 -11.86 -16.50 0.29
C SER A 34 -10.38 -16.92 0.25
N LYS A 35 -10.07 -18.12 -0.24
CA LYS A 35 -8.69 -18.62 -0.38
C LYS A 35 -7.93 -17.90 -1.49
N SER A 36 -8.55 -17.75 -2.66
CA SER A 36 -8.01 -17.01 -3.79
C SER A 36 -7.84 -15.52 -3.46
N MET A 37 -8.77 -14.96 -2.68
CA MET A 37 -8.66 -13.59 -2.17
C MET A 37 -7.45 -13.39 -1.25
N ALA A 38 -7.18 -14.34 -0.35
CA ALA A 38 -6.00 -14.28 0.52
C ALA A 38 -4.70 -14.39 -0.28
N ALA A 39 -4.64 -15.30 -1.27
CA ALA A 39 -3.50 -15.42 -2.16
C ALA A 39 -3.28 -14.15 -3.00
N GLY A 40 -4.35 -13.58 -3.56
CA GLY A 40 -4.31 -12.34 -4.32
C GLY A 40 -3.86 -11.15 -3.46
N ALA A 41 -4.27 -11.08 -2.20
CA ALA A 41 -3.81 -10.06 -1.26
C ALA A 41 -2.30 -10.20 -0.98
N ALA A 42 -1.80 -11.40 -0.72
CA ALA A 42 -0.37 -11.65 -0.52
C ALA A 42 0.44 -11.25 -1.76
N MET A 43 -0.01 -11.59 -2.97
CA MET A 43 0.67 -11.20 -4.22
C MET A 43 0.66 -9.68 -4.43
N ALA A 44 -0.41 -8.98 -4.07
CA ALA A 44 -0.45 -7.52 -4.13
C ALA A 44 0.58 -6.88 -3.19
N VAL A 45 0.73 -7.38 -1.96
CA VAL A 45 1.74 -6.92 -1.01
C VAL A 45 3.16 -7.18 -1.53
N VAL A 46 3.43 -8.39 -2.06
CA VAL A 46 4.73 -8.71 -2.69
C VAL A 46 5.02 -7.76 -3.86
N GLY A 47 4.03 -7.52 -4.72
CA GLY A 47 4.16 -6.59 -5.85
C GLY A 47 4.47 -5.16 -5.39
N TRP A 48 3.73 -4.67 -4.39
CA TRP A 48 3.93 -3.33 -3.83
C TRP A 48 5.33 -3.14 -3.23
N TRP A 49 5.77 -4.06 -2.36
CA TRP A 49 7.10 -3.99 -1.76
C TRP A 49 8.22 -4.16 -2.78
N SER A 50 8.06 -5.06 -3.75
CA SER A 50 9.03 -5.24 -4.83
C SER A 50 9.14 -3.99 -5.69
N GLY A 51 8.01 -3.40 -6.10
CA GLY A 51 7.98 -2.16 -6.86
C GLY A 51 8.64 -1.00 -6.11
N TYR A 52 8.30 -0.83 -4.83
CA TYR A 52 8.87 0.21 -3.98
C TYR A 52 10.39 0.07 -3.81
N LYS A 53 10.88 -1.13 -3.50
CA LYS A 53 12.30 -1.36 -3.25
C LYS A 53 13.12 -1.38 -4.55
N LEU A 54 12.66 -2.08 -5.59
CA LEU A 54 13.32 -2.10 -6.90
C LEU A 54 13.31 -0.73 -7.59
N GLY A 55 12.19 -0.01 -7.54
CA GLY A 55 12.10 1.35 -8.05
C GLY A 55 13.10 2.29 -7.37
N GLY A 56 13.25 2.18 -6.05
CA GLY A 56 14.23 2.93 -5.29
C GLY A 56 15.69 2.58 -5.66
N VAL A 57 15.98 1.30 -5.86
CA VAL A 57 17.29 0.82 -6.30
C VAL A 57 17.62 1.37 -7.69
N ILE A 58 16.69 1.23 -8.65
CA ILE A 58 16.87 1.74 -10.02
C ILE A 58 17.10 3.25 -10.00
N ALA A 59 16.31 3.99 -9.23
CA ALA A 59 16.46 5.44 -9.11
C ALA A 59 17.84 5.84 -8.60
N LEU A 60 18.30 5.22 -7.51
CA LEU A 60 19.58 5.57 -6.89
C LEU A 60 20.76 5.20 -7.76
N PHE A 61 20.77 4.00 -8.34
CA PHE A 61 21.87 3.59 -9.23
C PHE A 61 21.92 4.44 -10.51
N THR A 62 20.77 4.76 -11.10
CA THR A 62 20.71 5.62 -12.28
C THR A 62 21.23 7.02 -11.94
N ALA A 63 20.78 7.61 -10.84
CA ALA A 63 21.23 8.92 -10.41
C ALA A 63 22.74 8.94 -10.15
N GLN A 64 23.26 7.95 -9.43
CA GLN A 64 24.69 7.84 -9.13
C GLN A 64 25.53 7.63 -10.40
N TYR A 65 25.08 6.78 -11.32
CA TYR A 65 25.78 6.56 -12.59
C TYR A 65 25.87 7.85 -13.41
N LEU A 66 24.76 8.57 -13.55
CA LEU A 66 24.70 9.83 -14.28
C LEU A 66 25.57 10.93 -13.63
N GLU A 67 25.58 10.99 -12.30
CA GLU A 67 26.43 11.90 -11.54
C GLU A 67 27.92 11.59 -11.78
N ASN A 68 28.31 10.32 -11.74
CA ASN A 68 29.70 9.89 -11.94
C ASN A 68 30.25 10.21 -13.35
N ILE A 69 29.39 10.24 -14.37
CA ILE A 69 29.76 10.63 -15.74
C ILE A 69 29.66 12.14 -15.99
N GLY A 70 29.43 12.93 -14.93
CA GLY A 70 29.47 14.40 -14.96
C GLY A 70 28.19 15.08 -15.46
N ILE A 71 27.07 14.41 -15.49
CA ILE A 71 25.76 15.00 -15.89
C ILE A 71 25.20 15.81 -14.72
N SER A 72 25.08 17.13 -14.87
CA SER A 72 24.62 18.03 -13.81
C SER A 72 23.12 17.88 -13.48
N ASN A 73 22.31 17.48 -14.45
CA ASN A 73 20.86 17.28 -14.30
C ASN A 73 20.45 15.79 -14.12
N TYR A 74 21.27 15.02 -13.41
CA TYR A 74 21.09 13.59 -13.23
C TYR A 74 19.76 13.21 -12.59
N TRP A 75 19.23 13.98 -11.65
CA TRP A 75 17.91 13.72 -11.05
C TRP A 75 16.77 13.88 -12.04
N GLN A 76 16.81 14.91 -12.88
CA GLN A 76 15.78 15.15 -13.90
C GLN A 76 15.71 13.97 -14.88
N ILE A 77 16.87 13.49 -15.34
CA ILE A 77 16.96 12.34 -16.24
C ILE A 77 16.47 11.06 -15.53
N THR A 78 16.87 10.86 -14.28
CA THR A 78 16.42 9.72 -13.49
C THR A 78 14.89 9.70 -13.36
N PHE A 79 14.26 10.81 -13.01
CA PHE A 79 12.79 10.88 -12.93
C PHE A 79 12.11 10.70 -14.29
N LEU A 80 12.73 11.17 -15.37
CA LEU A 80 12.24 10.94 -16.73
C LEU A 80 12.25 9.43 -17.07
N ILE A 81 13.34 8.74 -16.78
CA ILE A 81 13.46 7.29 -16.97
C ILE A 81 12.39 6.55 -16.16
N LEU A 82 12.23 6.89 -14.88
CA LEU A 82 11.18 6.31 -14.05
C LEU A 82 9.79 6.59 -14.59
N GLY A 83 9.54 7.80 -15.11
CA GLY A 83 8.29 8.16 -15.76
C GLY A 83 8.00 7.28 -16.98
N VAL A 84 9.00 7.02 -17.82
CA VAL A 84 8.88 6.10 -18.96
C VAL A 84 8.56 4.68 -18.49
N VAL A 85 9.22 4.19 -17.43
CA VAL A 85 8.92 2.86 -16.84
C VAL A 85 7.46 2.79 -16.38
N VAL A 86 6.97 3.82 -15.68
CA VAL A 86 5.57 3.88 -15.23
C VAL A 86 4.61 3.86 -16.43
N ILE A 87 4.90 4.61 -17.50
CA ILE A 87 4.08 4.59 -18.73
C ILE A 87 4.05 3.20 -19.34
N LEU A 88 5.19 2.52 -19.46
CA LEU A 88 5.26 1.17 -20.01
C LEU A 88 4.45 0.17 -19.17
N MET A 89 4.53 0.27 -17.84
CA MET A 89 3.72 -0.56 -16.95
C MET A 89 2.22 -0.29 -17.09
N ASN A 90 1.81 0.97 -17.26
CA ASN A 90 0.41 1.32 -17.51
C ASN A 90 -0.08 0.81 -18.88
N ILE A 91 0.76 0.82 -19.91
CA ILE A 91 0.44 0.18 -21.19
C ILE A 91 0.23 -1.33 -20.99
N GLY A 92 1.05 -1.98 -20.16
CA GLY A 92 0.86 -3.38 -19.78
C GLY A 92 -0.49 -3.66 -19.12
N LEU A 93 -1.00 -2.73 -18.29
CA LEU A 93 -2.33 -2.84 -17.68
C LEU A 93 -3.47 -2.83 -18.72
N MET A 94 -3.30 -2.21 -19.87
CA MET A 94 -4.34 -2.21 -20.94
C MET A 94 -4.61 -3.61 -21.50
N PHE A 95 -3.69 -4.56 -21.33
CA PHE A 95 -3.87 -5.95 -21.75
C PHE A 95 -4.56 -6.82 -20.68
N VAL A 96 -4.77 -6.29 -19.49
CA VAL A 96 -5.49 -7.01 -18.43
C VAL A 96 -6.98 -6.98 -18.73
N HIS A 97 -7.60 -8.16 -18.74
CA HIS A 97 -9.04 -8.28 -19.01
C HIS A 97 -9.85 -7.72 -17.84
N GLU A 98 -10.71 -6.77 -18.11
CA GLU A 98 -11.66 -6.22 -17.14
C GLU A 98 -12.91 -7.12 -17.07
N PRO A 99 -13.26 -7.68 -15.89
CA PRO A 99 -14.47 -8.47 -15.74
C PRO A 99 -15.71 -7.59 -15.99
N THR A 100 -16.68 -8.13 -16.73
CA THR A 100 -17.93 -7.42 -17.04
C THR A 100 -18.82 -7.30 -15.79
N SER A 101 -18.70 -6.20 -15.08
CA SER A 101 -19.53 -5.88 -13.90
C SER A 101 -20.82 -5.14 -14.31
N THR A 102 -21.61 -5.73 -15.21
CA THR A 102 -22.84 -5.13 -15.75
C THR A 102 -23.82 -4.73 -14.63
N ASP A 103 -24.01 -5.59 -13.64
CA ASP A 103 -24.95 -5.34 -12.54
C ASP A 103 -24.53 -4.18 -11.62
N ARG A 104 -23.22 -3.99 -11.41
CA ARG A 104 -22.71 -2.85 -10.62
C ARG A 104 -22.83 -1.55 -11.37
N LYS A 105 -22.53 -1.54 -12.67
CA LYS A 105 -22.70 -0.36 -13.53
C LYS A 105 -24.16 0.09 -13.56
N ILE A 106 -25.09 -0.83 -13.73
CA ILE A 106 -26.53 -0.54 -13.71
C ILE A 106 -26.96 0.05 -12.36
N LYS A 107 -26.56 -0.57 -11.24
CA LYS A 107 -26.89 -0.06 -9.90
C LYS A 107 -26.29 1.33 -9.64
N GLN A 108 -25.09 1.57 -10.11
CA GLN A 108 -24.44 2.87 -9.95
C GLN A 108 -25.15 3.94 -10.79
N GLU A 109 -25.46 3.65 -12.05
CA GLU A 109 -26.23 4.57 -12.91
C GLU A 109 -27.61 4.88 -12.34
N GLU A 110 -28.31 3.89 -11.78
CA GLU A 110 -29.59 4.10 -11.10
C GLU A 110 -29.44 5.01 -9.88
N THR A 111 -28.39 4.77 -9.07
CA THR A 111 -28.10 5.60 -7.89
C THR A 111 -27.77 7.03 -8.29
N ASP A 112 -26.94 7.23 -9.30
CA ASP A 112 -26.57 8.55 -9.81
C ASP A 112 -27.78 9.29 -10.36
N LYS A 113 -28.66 8.62 -11.11
CA LYS A 113 -29.91 9.19 -11.62
C LYS A 113 -30.88 9.59 -10.49
N LEU A 114 -30.97 8.77 -9.43
CA LEU A 114 -31.79 9.09 -8.27
C LEU A 114 -31.28 10.31 -7.50
N ILE A 115 -29.95 10.44 -7.35
CA ILE A 115 -29.33 11.59 -6.69
C ILE A 115 -29.50 12.84 -7.55
N GLN A 116 -29.26 12.76 -8.86
CA GLN A 116 -29.48 13.88 -9.78
C GLN A 116 -30.93 14.37 -9.75
N LYS A 117 -31.89 13.45 -9.73
CA LYS A 117 -33.33 13.79 -9.61
C LYS A 117 -33.65 14.51 -8.32
N LYS A 118 -32.98 14.17 -7.19
CA LYS A 118 -33.16 14.87 -5.90
C LYS A 118 -32.52 16.26 -5.89
N LEU A 119 -31.46 16.48 -6.66
CA LEU A 119 -30.76 17.78 -6.74
C LEU A 119 -31.44 18.77 -7.70
N GLY A 120 -32.42 18.33 -8.49
CA GLY A 120 -33.32 19.19 -9.30
C GLY A 120 -32.64 19.95 -10.45
N SER A 121 -31.39 19.66 -10.78
CA SER A 121 -30.64 20.34 -11.86
C SER A 121 -29.70 19.36 -12.56
N GLN A 122 -29.50 19.53 -13.87
CA GLN A 122 -28.59 18.72 -14.70
C GLN A 122 -27.31 19.47 -15.07
N ASN A 123 -26.73 20.22 -14.13
CA ASN A 123 -25.47 20.92 -14.33
C ASN A 123 -24.27 20.00 -14.04
N ILE A 124 -23.11 20.32 -14.61
CA ILE A 124 -21.83 19.59 -14.36
C ILE A 124 -21.55 19.45 -12.85
N ILE A 125 -21.85 20.49 -12.07
CA ILE A 125 -21.66 20.48 -10.62
C ILE A 125 -22.56 19.46 -9.92
N THR A 126 -23.84 19.37 -10.30
CA THR A 126 -24.78 18.39 -9.73
C THR A 126 -24.44 16.97 -10.14
N THR A 127 -23.91 16.77 -11.35
CA THR A 127 -23.40 15.47 -11.81
C THR A 127 -22.17 15.03 -11.01
N LEU A 128 -21.22 15.94 -10.77
CA LEU A 128 -20.05 15.68 -9.93
C LEU A 128 -20.46 15.39 -8.48
N VAL A 129 -21.36 16.17 -7.90
CA VAL A 129 -21.86 15.94 -6.55
C VAL A 129 -22.60 14.62 -6.43
N ALA A 130 -23.42 14.25 -7.42
CA ALA A 130 -24.12 12.97 -7.48
C ALA A 130 -23.12 11.81 -7.55
N TRP A 131 -22.13 11.92 -8.41
CA TRP A 131 -21.10 10.91 -8.56
C TRP A 131 -20.25 10.73 -7.28
N ILE A 132 -19.79 11.83 -6.68
CA ILE A 132 -19.05 11.78 -5.41
C ILE A 132 -19.92 11.19 -4.29
N SER A 133 -21.17 11.62 -4.18
CA SER A 133 -22.09 11.13 -3.15
C SER A 133 -22.43 9.67 -3.35
N GLY A 134 -22.62 9.20 -4.58
CA GLY A 134 -22.85 7.80 -4.91
C GLY A 134 -21.62 6.93 -4.64
N THR A 135 -20.46 7.40 -5.10
CA THR A 135 -19.19 6.65 -5.02
C THR A 135 -18.63 6.58 -3.60
N LEU A 136 -18.70 7.66 -2.83
CA LEU A 136 -18.16 7.71 -1.46
C LEU A 136 -19.25 7.52 -0.40
N GLY A 137 -20.38 8.18 -0.53
CA GLY A 137 -21.45 8.14 0.46
C GLY A 137 -22.18 6.80 0.50
N GLY A 138 -22.45 6.22 -0.66
CA GLY A 138 -23.13 4.93 -0.77
C GLY A 138 -22.43 3.79 0.00
N PRO A 139 -21.15 3.51 -0.27
CA PRO A 139 -20.39 2.49 0.46
C PRO A 139 -20.30 2.75 1.96
N ILE A 140 -20.05 4.00 2.38
CA ILE A 140 -19.97 4.37 3.80
C ILE A 140 -21.30 4.09 4.50
N ILE A 141 -22.42 4.58 3.93
CA ILE A 141 -23.76 4.37 4.51
C ILE A 141 -24.09 2.87 4.55
N SER A 142 -23.77 2.13 3.50
CA SER A 142 -23.99 0.68 3.43
C SER A 142 -23.17 -0.06 4.48
N PHE A 143 -21.92 0.33 4.70
CA PHE A 143 -21.04 -0.25 5.71
C PHE A 143 -21.64 -0.08 7.13
N PHE A 144 -22.09 1.14 7.47
CA PHE A 144 -22.73 1.41 8.76
C PHE A 144 -24.09 0.71 8.91
N LYS A 145 -24.89 0.66 7.84
CA LYS A 145 -26.19 -0.05 7.88
C LYS A 145 -26.02 -1.55 8.04
N LYS A 146 -25.02 -2.17 7.36
CA LYS A 146 -24.79 -3.61 7.41
C LYS A 146 -24.24 -4.08 8.76
N ASN A 147 -23.36 -3.33 9.37
CA ASN A 147 -22.65 -3.73 10.59
C ASN A 147 -23.26 -3.13 11.87
N GLY A 148 -24.09 -2.09 11.76
CA GLY A 148 -24.50 -1.27 12.90
C GLY A 148 -23.39 -0.29 13.33
N PHE A 149 -23.77 0.80 14.00
CA PHE A 149 -22.86 1.89 14.31
C PHE A 149 -21.69 1.46 15.23
N SER A 150 -21.99 0.70 16.29
CA SER A 150 -20.97 0.30 17.27
C SER A 150 -19.90 -0.63 16.67
N ILE A 151 -20.32 -1.65 15.92
CA ILE A 151 -19.39 -2.59 15.27
C ILE A 151 -18.62 -1.89 14.16
N ALA A 152 -19.27 -1.05 13.36
CA ALA A 152 -18.61 -0.28 12.30
C ALA A 152 -17.50 0.61 12.86
N ILE A 153 -17.76 1.37 13.93
CA ILE A 153 -16.74 2.17 14.61
C ILE A 153 -15.63 1.29 15.20
N GLY A 154 -15.96 0.15 15.79
CA GLY A 154 -14.96 -0.80 16.29
C GLY A 154 -14.01 -1.28 15.19
N ILE A 155 -14.54 -1.66 14.04
CA ILE A 155 -13.74 -2.09 12.88
C ILE A 155 -12.85 -0.93 12.39
N LEU A 156 -13.40 0.27 12.21
CA LEU A 156 -12.63 1.43 11.75
C LEU A 156 -11.54 1.82 12.74
N SER A 157 -11.85 1.80 14.04
CA SER A 157 -10.86 2.09 15.08
C SER A 157 -9.74 1.07 15.10
N PHE A 158 -10.06 -0.22 14.95
CA PHE A 158 -9.05 -1.28 14.86
C PHE A 158 -8.12 -1.06 13.66
N VAL A 159 -8.69 -0.85 12.47
CA VAL A 159 -7.89 -0.61 11.24
C VAL A 159 -7.03 0.65 11.39
N PHE A 160 -7.58 1.72 11.96
CA PHE A 160 -6.86 2.96 12.16
C PHE A 160 -5.68 2.80 13.14
N LEU A 161 -5.90 2.18 14.30
CA LEU A 161 -4.87 1.96 15.31
C LEU A 161 -3.77 1.02 14.79
N PHE A 162 -4.15 -0.03 14.06
CA PHE A 162 -3.21 -0.95 13.43
C PHE A 162 -2.32 -0.22 12.42
N LYS A 163 -2.92 0.58 11.54
CA LYS A 163 -2.20 1.33 10.51
C LYS A 163 -1.32 2.45 11.07
N ILE A 164 -1.72 3.09 12.16
CA ILE A 164 -0.87 4.08 12.85
C ILE A 164 0.42 3.42 13.32
N GLY A 165 0.34 2.27 14.01
CA GLY A 165 1.52 1.56 14.49
C GLY A 165 2.50 1.23 13.37
N GLU A 166 2.02 0.65 12.29
CA GLU A 166 2.81 0.32 11.10
C GLU A 166 3.44 1.56 10.46
N ALA A 167 2.67 2.64 10.29
CA ALA A 167 3.14 3.86 9.65
C ALA A 167 4.22 4.57 10.46
N PHE A 168 4.07 4.63 11.78
CA PHE A 168 5.09 5.21 12.66
C PHE A 168 6.38 4.41 12.63
N LEU A 169 6.32 3.10 12.79
CA LEU A 169 7.50 2.25 12.76
C LEU A 169 8.24 2.38 11.43
N GLY A 170 7.54 2.28 10.31
CA GLY A 170 8.14 2.37 8.97
C GLY A 170 8.82 3.70 8.68
N ARG A 171 8.37 4.81 9.29
CA ARG A 171 9.00 6.13 9.11
C ARG A 171 10.11 6.40 10.10
N MET A 172 9.93 6.02 11.37
CA MET A 172 10.87 6.28 12.44
C MET A 172 12.06 5.31 12.44
N SER A 173 11.92 4.12 11.88
CA SER A 173 12.99 3.11 11.82
C SER A 173 14.28 3.64 11.17
N ILE A 174 14.19 4.37 10.07
CA ILE A 174 15.36 4.93 9.38
C ILE A 174 16.07 5.99 10.24
N VAL A 175 15.32 6.82 10.95
CA VAL A 175 15.88 7.82 11.87
C VAL A 175 16.58 7.10 13.01
N PHE A 176 15.92 6.12 13.63
CA PHE A 176 16.42 5.29 14.70
C PHE A 176 17.74 4.57 14.32
N TYR A 177 17.81 3.94 13.13
CA TYR A 177 19.04 3.28 12.67
C TYR A 177 20.21 4.25 12.55
N LYS A 178 19.96 5.48 12.11
CA LYS A 178 21.00 6.52 12.04
C LYS A 178 21.47 6.98 13.42
N GLU A 179 20.55 7.12 14.38
CA GLU A 179 20.87 7.47 15.77
C GLU A 179 21.67 6.38 16.46
N MET A 180 21.40 5.11 16.14
CA MET A 180 22.19 3.95 16.61
C MET A 180 23.59 3.87 15.94
N GLY A 181 23.92 4.80 15.03
CA GLY A 181 25.23 4.86 14.36
C GLY A 181 25.41 3.87 13.22
N PHE A 182 24.33 3.30 12.66
CA PHE A 182 24.43 2.48 11.47
C PHE A 182 24.72 3.33 10.24
N SER A 183 25.65 2.89 9.41
CA SER A 183 26.00 3.57 8.15
C SER A 183 24.88 3.43 7.12
N LYS A 184 24.93 4.28 6.08
CA LYS A 184 24.01 4.15 4.92
C LYS A 184 24.13 2.77 4.25
N GLY A 185 25.35 2.21 4.23
CA GLY A 185 25.62 0.87 3.71
C GLY A 185 24.94 -0.22 4.55
N ASP A 186 25.05 -0.17 5.88
CA ASP A 186 24.40 -1.13 6.79
C ASP A 186 22.89 -1.09 6.59
N ILE A 187 22.29 0.11 6.52
CA ILE A 187 20.85 0.27 6.29
C ILE A 187 20.45 -0.30 4.92
N ALA A 188 21.26 -0.10 3.87
CA ALA A 188 20.99 -0.63 2.55
C ALA A 188 21.03 -2.17 2.52
N ILE A 189 21.98 -2.78 3.20
CA ILE A 189 22.12 -4.24 3.26
C ILE A 189 21.02 -4.85 4.13
N TYR A 190 20.91 -4.43 5.38
CA TYR A 190 20.00 -5.08 6.35
C TYR A 190 18.55 -4.66 6.15
N SER A 191 18.25 -3.37 6.13
CA SER A 191 16.86 -2.91 6.05
C SER A 191 16.26 -2.98 4.64
N LYS A 192 17.07 -2.76 3.59
CA LYS A 192 16.53 -2.74 2.22
C LYS A 192 16.65 -4.09 1.52
N THR A 193 17.84 -4.70 1.50
CA THR A 193 18.05 -5.95 0.77
C THR A 193 17.56 -7.16 1.55
N LEU A 194 18.05 -7.34 2.79
CA LEU A 194 17.59 -8.44 3.65
C LEU A 194 16.10 -8.30 3.94
N GLY A 195 15.65 -7.10 4.37
CA GLY A 195 14.25 -6.84 4.62
C GLY A 195 13.34 -7.05 3.40
N TRP A 196 13.80 -6.84 2.16
CA TRP A 196 12.99 -7.20 0.99
C TRP A 196 12.80 -8.71 0.86
N ILE A 197 13.87 -9.49 1.01
CA ILE A 197 13.82 -10.95 0.92
C ILE A 197 12.89 -11.52 1.98
N THR A 198 13.04 -11.07 3.24
CA THR A 198 12.23 -11.53 4.36
C THR A 198 10.77 -11.11 4.21
N THR A 199 10.49 -9.87 3.80
CA THR A 199 9.11 -9.41 3.50
C THR A 199 8.43 -10.31 2.46
N VAL A 200 9.11 -10.64 1.36
CA VAL A 200 8.54 -11.52 0.32
C VAL A 200 8.23 -12.91 0.89
N ILE A 201 9.20 -13.51 1.61
CA ILE A 201 9.04 -14.85 2.19
C ILE A 201 7.89 -14.87 3.21
N PHE A 202 7.91 -13.96 4.18
CA PHE A 202 6.89 -13.95 5.24
C PHE A 202 5.51 -13.54 4.74
N THR A 203 5.41 -12.66 3.74
CA THR A 203 4.12 -12.33 3.10
C THR A 203 3.51 -13.57 2.44
N LEU A 204 4.31 -14.36 1.72
CA LEU A 204 3.82 -15.61 1.12
C LEU A 204 3.44 -16.65 2.19
N MET A 205 4.24 -16.79 3.23
CA MET A 205 3.93 -17.67 4.36
C MET A 205 2.67 -17.23 5.10
N GLY A 206 2.51 -15.92 5.35
CA GLY A 206 1.32 -15.32 5.94
C GLY A 206 0.09 -15.57 5.09
N GLY A 207 0.15 -15.41 3.77
CA GLY A 207 -0.92 -15.74 2.85
C GLY A 207 -1.34 -17.21 2.93
N LEU A 208 -0.38 -18.14 2.96
CA LEU A 208 -0.65 -19.57 3.17
C LEU A 208 -1.28 -19.85 4.53
N PHE A 209 -0.84 -19.15 5.57
CA PHE A 209 -1.40 -19.28 6.91
C PHE A 209 -2.85 -18.80 6.95
N VAL A 210 -3.17 -17.67 6.33
CA VAL A 210 -4.55 -17.17 6.19
C VAL A 210 -5.44 -18.18 5.49
N ILE A 211 -4.97 -18.78 4.39
CA ILE A 211 -5.71 -19.81 3.64
C ILE A 211 -6.05 -21.03 4.51
N ARG A 212 -5.13 -21.44 5.39
CA ARG A 212 -5.31 -22.63 6.26
C ARG A 212 -6.09 -22.35 7.53
N SER A 213 -5.81 -21.23 8.18
CA SER A 213 -6.28 -20.94 9.55
C SER A 213 -7.45 -19.96 9.58
N GLY A 214 -7.73 -19.27 8.47
CA GLY A 214 -8.74 -18.23 8.34
C GLY A 214 -8.24 -16.84 8.75
N VAL A 215 -8.93 -15.83 8.24
CA VAL A 215 -8.53 -14.41 8.34
C VAL A 215 -8.44 -13.93 9.78
N LEU A 216 -9.44 -14.22 10.64
CA LEU A 216 -9.48 -13.71 12.01
C LEU A 216 -8.34 -14.23 12.89
N LYS A 217 -8.01 -15.52 12.78
CA LYS A 217 -6.88 -16.12 13.52
C LYS A 217 -5.55 -15.56 13.04
N ALA A 218 -5.41 -15.38 11.73
CA ALA A 218 -4.20 -14.80 11.15
C ALA A 218 -4.02 -13.35 11.59
N MET A 219 -5.06 -12.53 11.57
CA MET A 219 -5.01 -11.14 12.05
C MET A 219 -4.64 -11.04 13.53
N PHE A 220 -5.21 -11.92 14.38
CA PHE A 220 -4.90 -11.93 15.80
C PHE A 220 -3.43 -12.31 16.05
N LEU A 221 -2.93 -13.35 15.38
CA LEU A 221 -1.54 -13.76 15.49
C LEU A 221 -0.59 -12.67 14.95
N ALA A 222 -0.88 -12.10 13.80
CA ALA A 222 -0.09 -11.01 13.22
C ALA A 222 -0.01 -9.81 14.18
N GLY A 223 -1.11 -9.44 14.83
CA GLY A 223 -1.13 -8.35 15.82
C GLY A 223 -0.24 -8.63 17.02
N ILE A 224 -0.24 -9.88 17.54
CA ILE A 224 0.66 -10.29 18.63
C ILE A 224 2.13 -10.27 18.19
N LEU A 225 2.42 -10.82 17.01
CA LEU A 225 3.77 -10.84 16.47
C LEU A 225 4.30 -9.42 16.24
N MET A 226 3.51 -8.54 15.63
CA MET A 226 3.85 -7.14 15.44
C MET A 226 4.15 -6.42 16.77
N ALA A 227 3.38 -6.67 17.84
CA ALA A 227 3.65 -6.11 19.14
C ALA A 227 4.95 -6.68 19.74
N ALA A 228 5.19 -7.98 19.60
CA ALA A 228 6.39 -8.64 20.10
C ALA A 228 7.66 -8.20 19.35
N THR A 229 7.59 -8.04 18.02
CA THR A 229 8.74 -7.63 17.20
C THR A 229 9.16 -6.19 17.50
N ASN A 230 8.21 -5.31 17.82
CA ASN A 230 8.53 -3.96 18.30
C ASN A 230 9.43 -3.95 19.54
N LEU A 231 9.35 -4.97 20.39
CA LEU A 231 10.23 -5.10 21.57
C LEU A 231 11.69 -5.40 21.17
N LEU A 232 11.94 -5.96 19.99
CA LEU A 232 13.29 -6.17 19.48
C LEU A 232 13.99 -4.84 19.15
N PHE A 233 13.25 -3.85 18.65
CA PHE A 233 13.80 -2.50 18.48
C PHE A 233 14.13 -1.84 19.82
N THR A 234 13.36 -2.11 20.86
CA THR A 234 13.67 -1.67 22.21
C THR A 234 14.96 -2.35 22.72
N ALA A 235 15.11 -3.64 22.50
CA ALA A 235 16.33 -4.36 22.84
C ALA A 235 17.54 -3.83 22.06
N LEU A 236 17.37 -3.53 20.77
CA LEU A 236 18.40 -2.90 19.95
C LEU A 236 18.78 -1.51 20.48
N ALA A 237 17.81 -0.71 20.94
CA ALA A 237 18.05 0.62 21.51
C ALA A 237 18.85 0.58 22.83
N TRP A 238 18.74 -0.49 23.60
CA TRP A 238 19.48 -0.68 24.86
C TRP A 238 20.84 -1.39 24.69
N SER A 239 21.08 -1.95 23.50
CA SER A 239 22.34 -2.60 23.19
C SER A 239 23.34 -1.61 22.58
N GLU A 240 24.63 -1.95 22.63
CA GLU A 240 25.62 -1.34 21.76
C GLU A 240 25.32 -1.68 20.29
N LYS A 241 25.90 -0.91 19.37
CA LYS A 241 25.75 -1.14 17.93
C LYS A 241 26.12 -2.59 17.60
N SER A 242 25.12 -3.39 17.20
CA SER A 242 25.27 -4.79 16.79
C SER A 242 24.58 -5.04 15.47
N GLU A 243 25.36 -5.37 14.45
CA GLU A 243 24.83 -5.70 13.11
C GLU A 243 23.97 -6.98 13.15
N LEU A 244 24.36 -7.96 13.98
CA LEU A 244 23.59 -9.18 14.14
C LEU A 244 22.21 -8.89 14.73
N LEU A 245 22.15 -8.08 15.79
CA LEU A 245 20.87 -7.74 16.43
C LEU A 245 20.00 -6.89 15.51
N PHE A 246 20.63 -6.02 14.70
CA PHE A 246 19.94 -5.25 13.66
C PHE A 246 19.34 -6.17 12.58
N ALA A 247 20.11 -7.14 12.07
CA ALA A 247 19.60 -8.12 11.11
C ALA A 247 18.43 -8.92 11.69
N VAL A 248 18.56 -9.39 12.93
CA VAL A 248 17.50 -10.13 13.63
C VAL A 248 16.25 -9.27 13.80
N ALA A 249 16.40 -8.01 14.25
CA ALA A 249 15.26 -7.11 14.41
C ALA A 249 14.52 -6.89 13.07
N VAL A 250 15.24 -6.68 11.95
CA VAL A 250 14.64 -6.52 10.62
C VAL A 250 13.95 -7.79 10.16
N ILE A 251 14.57 -8.98 10.33
CA ILE A 251 13.96 -10.26 9.93
C ILE A 251 12.64 -10.49 10.66
N PHE A 252 12.61 -10.23 11.95
CA PHE A 252 11.40 -10.44 12.75
C PHE A 252 10.35 -9.36 12.55
N ASP A 253 10.73 -8.14 12.17
CA ASP A 253 9.79 -7.06 11.83
C ASP A 253 8.97 -7.37 10.57
N ASP A 254 9.54 -8.15 9.66
CA ASP A 254 8.90 -8.57 8.41
C ASP A 254 7.96 -9.80 8.55
N ILE A 255 7.85 -10.41 9.77
CA ILE A 255 6.93 -11.52 10.05
C ILE A 255 5.48 -11.05 10.21
#